data_dca6f4db7fcf4ae7b9f0cbd58da08db5
#
_entry.id   dca6f4db7fcf4ae7b9f0cbd58da08db5
#
_cell.length_a   1.000
_cell.length_b   1.000
_cell.length_c   1.000
_cell.angle_alpha   90.00
_cell.angle_beta   90.00
_cell.angle_gamma   90.00
#
_symmetry.space_group_name_H-M   'P 1'
#
loop_
_entity.id
_entity.type
_entity.pdbx_description
1 polymer ?
#
loop_
_entity_poly.entity_id
_entity_poly.type
_entity_poly.pdbx_seq_one_letter_code
_entity_poly.pdbx_strand_id
1 'polypeptide(L)'
;MYGMMTGMSLATMRAIWMMVIFLVAQMFGKSYDMPTAMGIALFFMLLCNPVRILDAGMQLSYMAIAGVSLGNYGMKRLHKKTGFRRFQKRYPLRFRVVQSLFYSVTLQGMMLPVVAKTYYEIPVYAGLLNLIVVPGMTVVVAGSWFGLLVSIGTISLGRFAMLPVGWMLQGYTWLCERTLELPWNTLVTGEIRGWQIGMWYGGIACTLVLLRTKTRNKLRDFVYKHTGRFWRKREVVRYTVCTILISMLLQGAGQALCVWQQRTEAIYFLDVGQGDGILIRSPDGRNIVIDGGSTSQSKCGTYTLLPALRSQGMTEIDCWFVTHTDEDHISGLKELLLQGKLTQIKVRTVVFSAYVFQDAALAELEAVIRAAGITIVWMREGDVIGDDTFTLTCLHPTAEYRAKDKNAASLALAYHSNTFDMLFTGDMDADAVADMDIQQDYDCIKLPHHGSKYSYVEGVYAHADYGLISCGYNNRYGHPHTEVLQGLAQEGTQILRTDEMGAVIFRSR
;
A
#
# COMPACT_ATOMS: atom_id res chain seq x y z
N MET A 1 28.47 -13.66 -10.52
CA MET A 1 27.77 -13.77 -11.82
C MET A 1 26.26 -13.77 -11.68
N TYR A 2 25.60 -14.72 -10.99
CA TYR A 2 24.13 -14.74 -10.81
C TYR A 2 23.59 -13.45 -10.18
N GLY A 3 24.21 -12.95 -9.11
CA GLY A 3 23.79 -11.68 -8.48
C GLY A 3 23.84 -10.46 -9.40
N MET A 4 24.87 -10.38 -10.27
CA MET A 4 24.98 -9.30 -11.25
C MET A 4 23.89 -9.39 -12.31
N MET A 5 23.54 -10.61 -12.77
CA MET A 5 22.47 -10.84 -13.75
C MET A 5 21.08 -10.48 -13.21
N THR A 6 20.88 -10.58 -11.90
CA THR A 6 19.58 -10.29 -11.23
C THR A 6 19.53 -8.88 -10.62
N GLY A 7 20.46 -7.98 -10.99
CA GLY A 7 20.51 -6.61 -10.48
C GLY A 7 20.82 -6.49 -8.99
N MET A 8 21.48 -7.52 -8.38
CA MET A 8 21.87 -7.54 -6.95
C MET A 8 20.69 -7.24 -6.00
N SER A 9 19.47 -7.68 -6.35
CA SER A 9 18.31 -7.49 -5.47
C SER A 9 18.58 -8.03 -4.06
N LEU A 10 17.96 -7.44 -3.03
CA LEU A 10 18.19 -7.83 -1.62
C LEU A 10 17.87 -9.30 -1.36
N ALA A 11 16.85 -9.86 -2.02
CA ALA A 11 16.53 -11.28 -1.95
C ALA A 11 17.64 -12.14 -2.54
N THR A 12 18.23 -11.73 -3.65
CA THR A 12 19.36 -12.42 -4.30
C THR A 12 20.62 -12.32 -3.43
N MET A 13 20.94 -11.14 -2.90
CA MET A 13 22.09 -10.97 -2.00
C MET A 13 22.00 -11.88 -0.78
N ARG A 14 20.83 -11.96 -0.15
CA ARG A 14 20.60 -12.88 0.97
C ARG A 14 20.84 -14.33 0.56
N ALA A 15 20.28 -14.77 -0.57
CA ALA A 15 20.47 -16.14 -1.05
C ALA A 15 21.98 -16.46 -1.30
N ILE A 16 22.72 -15.51 -1.86
CA ILE A 16 24.16 -15.63 -2.07
C ILE A 16 24.90 -15.76 -0.74
N TRP A 17 24.65 -14.87 0.23
CA TRP A 17 25.28 -14.95 1.55
C TRP A 17 25.00 -16.27 2.25
N MET A 18 23.73 -16.71 2.26
CA MET A 18 23.37 -17.99 2.87
C MET A 18 24.04 -19.18 2.16
N MET A 19 24.19 -19.14 0.84
CA MET A 19 24.89 -20.17 0.07
C MET A 19 26.40 -20.19 0.38
N VAL A 20 27.01 -19.00 0.48
CA VAL A 20 28.44 -18.90 0.86
C VAL A 20 28.66 -19.48 2.26
N ILE A 21 27.79 -19.11 3.23
CA ILE A 21 27.88 -19.63 4.61
C ILE A 21 27.68 -21.14 4.63
N PHE A 22 26.76 -21.68 3.81
CA PHE A 22 26.56 -23.12 3.66
C PHE A 22 27.83 -23.83 3.16
N LEU A 23 28.43 -23.33 2.09
CA LEU A 23 29.65 -23.88 1.52
C LEU A 23 30.83 -23.82 2.50
N VAL A 24 30.99 -22.68 3.17
CA VAL A 24 32.04 -22.50 4.20
C VAL A 24 31.83 -23.50 5.36
N ALA A 25 30.60 -23.66 5.84
CA ALA A 25 30.29 -24.61 6.91
C ALA A 25 30.66 -26.05 6.48
N GLN A 26 30.35 -26.42 5.24
CA GLN A 26 30.75 -27.74 4.70
C GLN A 26 32.29 -27.92 4.61
N MET A 27 33.00 -26.89 4.15
CA MET A 27 34.48 -26.93 4.07
C MET A 27 35.12 -27.16 5.44
N PHE A 28 34.53 -26.60 6.50
CA PHE A 28 35.00 -26.76 7.88
C PHE A 28 34.40 -27.97 8.62
N GLY A 29 33.66 -28.85 7.93
CA GLY A 29 33.00 -30.02 8.52
C GLY A 29 31.95 -29.65 9.60
N LYS A 30 31.39 -28.46 9.55
CA LYS A 30 30.36 -27.98 10.51
C LYS A 30 28.96 -28.20 9.98
N SER A 31 28.01 -28.44 10.89
CA SER A 31 26.61 -28.54 10.53
C SER A 31 26.08 -27.16 10.17
N TYR A 32 25.37 -27.05 9.04
CA TYR A 32 24.66 -25.82 8.66
C TYR A 32 23.39 -25.68 9.48
N ASP A 33 23.27 -24.54 10.20
CA ASP A 33 22.08 -24.13 10.92
C ASP A 33 21.46 -22.91 10.26
N MET A 34 20.26 -23.05 9.74
CA MET A 34 19.59 -22.02 8.94
C MET A 34 19.36 -20.70 9.69
N PRO A 35 18.89 -20.69 10.97
CA PRO A 35 18.75 -19.44 11.74
C PRO A 35 20.08 -18.72 11.97
N THR A 36 21.15 -19.45 12.25
CA THR A 36 22.51 -18.88 12.44
C THR A 36 23.03 -18.28 11.14
N ALA A 37 22.90 -19.01 10.03
CA ALA A 37 23.31 -18.51 8.70
C ALA A 37 22.54 -17.25 8.31
N MET A 38 21.27 -17.22 8.63
CA MET A 38 20.41 -16.06 8.42
C MET A 38 20.86 -14.84 9.24
N GLY A 39 21.20 -15.03 10.52
CA GLY A 39 21.73 -13.96 11.38
C GLY A 39 23.05 -13.40 10.86
N ILE A 40 23.97 -14.28 10.42
CA ILE A 40 25.25 -13.87 9.83
C ILE A 40 25.04 -13.11 8.51
N ALA A 41 24.15 -13.60 7.63
CA ALA A 41 23.82 -12.93 6.38
C ALA A 41 23.22 -11.53 6.63
N LEU A 42 22.31 -11.41 7.62
CA LEU A 42 21.72 -10.14 8.05
C LEU A 42 22.81 -9.16 8.51
N PHE A 43 23.71 -9.63 9.37
CA PHE A 43 24.80 -8.80 9.90
C PHE A 43 25.64 -8.21 8.76
N PHE A 44 26.10 -9.02 7.81
CA PHE A 44 26.88 -8.53 6.66
C PHE A 44 26.08 -7.58 5.76
N MET A 45 24.80 -7.86 5.51
CA MET A 45 23.95 -6.98 4.70
C MET A 45 23.74 -5.62 5.35
N LEU A 46 23.59 -5.55 6.69
CA LEU A 46 23.42 -4.31 7.43
C LEU A 46 24.74 -3.55 7.62
N LEU A 47 25.88 -4.23 7.68
CA LEU A 47 27.19 -3.57 7.65
C LEU A 47 27.41 -2.80 6.34
N CYS A 48 26.93 -3.33 5.21
CA CYS A 48 27.04 -2.63 3.93
C CYS A 48 26.10 -1.44 3.82
N ASN A 49 24.88 -1.55 4.38
CA ASN A 49 23.88 -0.47 4.38
C ASN A 49 22.83 -0.73 5.47
N PRO A 50 22.87 -0.02 6.60
CA PRO A 50 21.94 -0.22 7.71
C PRO A 50 20.50 0.14 7.38
N VAL A 51 20.25 1.06 6.43
CA VAL A 51 18.89 1.48 6.02
C VAL A 51 18.11 0.32 5.39
N ARG A 52 18.79 -0.71 4.88
CA ARG A 52 18.15 -1.91 4.30
C ARG A 52 17.24 -2.65 5.28
N ILE A 53 17.37 -2.45 6.59
CA ILE A 53 16.44 -3.04 7.57
C ILE A 53 14.99 -2.56 7.37
N LEU A 54 14.82 -1.37 6.78
CA LEU A 54 13.51 -0.79 6.47
C LEU A 54 12.92 -1.32 5.16
N ASP A 55 13.73 -2.01 4.33
CA ASP A 55 13.25 -2.55 3.07
C ASP A 55 12.24 -3.68 3.27
N ALA A 56 11.08 -3.56 2.64
CA ALA A 56 9.98 -4.51 2.75
C ALA A 56 10.36 -5.90 2.23
N GLY A 57 11.09 -5.99 1.12
CA GLY A 57 11.54 -7.25 0.53
C GLY A 57 12.50 -7.99 1.46
N MET A 58 13.39 -7.25 2.16
CA MET A 58 14.25 -7.80 3.19
C MET A 58 13.42 -8.31 4.37
N GLN A 59 12.53 -7.49 4.94
CA GLN A 59 11.68 -7.87 6.07
C GLN A 59 10.83 -9.11 5.75
N LEU A 60 10.12 -9.12 4.62
CA LEU A 60 9.30 -10.26 4.18
C LEU A 60 10.12 -11.53 4.05
N SER A 61 11.30 -11.42 3.48
CA SER A 61 12.20 -12.53 3.27
C SER A 61 12.68 -13.17 4.58
N TYR A 62 13.04 -12.35 5.57
CA TYR A 62 13.45 -12.85 6.90
C TYR A 62 12.27 -13.41 7.69
N MET A 63 11.10 -12.78 7.60
CA MET A 63 9.88 -13.29 8.24
C MET A 63 9.42 -14.61 7.61
N ALA A 64 9.59 -14.80 6.29
CA ALA A 64 9.29 -16.06 5.63
C ALA A 64 10.16 -17.21 6.20
N ILE A 65 11.46 -16.98 6.34
CA ILE A 65 12.37 -17.99 6.92
C ILE A 65 12.04 -18.26 8.40
N ALA A 66 11.71 -17.21 9.16
CA ALA A 66 11.26 -17.37 10.54
C ALA A 66 9.95 -18.19 10.60
N GLY A 67 9.02 -17.99 9.68
CA GLY A 67 7.79 -18.77 9.54
C GLY A 67 8.03 -20.25 9.26
N VAL A 68 8.95 -20.55 8.32
CA VAL A 68 9.37 -21.94 8.03
C VAL A 68 10.05 -22.57 9.25
N SER A 69 10.92 -21.83 9.94
CA SER A 69 11.61 -22.31 11.14
C SER A 69 10.62 -22.63 12.27
N LEU A 70 9.62 -21.77 12.45
CA LEU A 70 8.52 -21.97 13.38
C LEU A 70 7.69 -23.21 13.01
N GLY A 71 7.39 -23.38 11.72
CA GLY A 71 6.73 -24.57 11.17
C GLY A 71 7.49 -25.85 11.47
N ASN A 72 8.81 -25.86 11.21
CA ASN A 72 9.68 -26.98 11.53
C ASN A 72 9.71 -27.32 13.02
N TYR A 73 9.77 -26.29 13.87
CA TYR A 73 9.71 -26.48 15.33
C TYR A 73 8.39 -27.11 15.76
N GLY A 74 7.27 -26.61 15.25
CA GLY A 74 5.93 -27.13 15.53
C GLY A 74 5.76 -28.57 15.05
N MET A 75 6.15 -28.87 13.81
CA MET A 75 6.07 -30.22 13.23
C MET A 75 6.93 -31.23 13.99
N LYS A 76 8.17 -30.88 14.36
CA LYS A 76 9.03 -31.74 15.21
C LYS A 76 8.33 -32.11 16.53
N ARG A 77 7.55 -31.20 17.12
CA ARG A 77 6.79 -31.45 18.34
C ARG A 77 5.57 -32.35 18.09
N LEU A 78 4.85 -32.12 17.00
CA LEU A 78 3.70 -32.95 16.62
C LEU A 78 4.12 -34.40 16.33
N HIS A 79 5.25 -34.60 15.66
CA HIS A 79 5.80 -35.93 15.39
C HIS A 79 6.17 -36.72 16.66
N LYS A 80 6.44 -36.06 17.79
CA LYS A 80 6.65 -36.76 19.07
C LYS A 80 5.39 -37.37 19.65
N LYS A 81 4.18 -37.02 19.15
CA LYS A 81 2.90 -37.58 19.60
C LYS A 81 2.58 -38.86 18.84
N THR A 82 2.32 -39.95 19.57
CA THR A 82 2.03 -41.31 19.01
C THR A 82 0.85 -41.27 18.03
N GLY A 83 -0.21 -40.56 18.37
CA GLY A 83 -1.40 -40.43 17.49
C GLY A 83 -1.09 -39.75 16.16
N PHE A 84 -0.21 -38.75 16.14
CA PHE A 84 0.18 -38.05 14.93
C PHE A 84 1.05 -38.91 14.00
N ARG A 85 1.94 -39.72 14.57
CA ARG A 85 2.72 -40.72 13.79
C ARG A 85 1.82 -41.80 13.21
N ARG A 86 0.79 -42.27 13.95
CA ARG A 86 -0.22 -43.22 13.44
C ARG A 86 -1.00 -42.61 12.28
N PHE A 87 -1.43 -41.33 12.40
CA PHE A 87 -2.12 -40.64 11.35
C PHE A 87 -1.26 -40.50 10.08
N GLN A 88 0.02 -40.15 10.22
CA GLN A 88 0.98 -40.07 9.10
C GLN A 88 1.09 -41.41 8.35
N LYS A 89 1.23 -42.52 9.10
CA LYS A 89 1.36 -43.86 8.49
C LYS A 89 0.07 -44.33 7.82
N ARG A 90 -1.10 -44.02 8.44
CA ARG A 90 -2.41 -44.50 7.97
C ARG A 90 -2.96 -43.67 6.81
N TYR A 91 -2.64 -42.38 6.75
CA TYR A 91 -3.21 -41.45 5.76
C TYR A 91 -2.10 -40.52 5.20
N PRO A 92 -1.15 -41.02 4.40
CA PRO A 92 0.04 -40.25 3.99
C PRO A 92 -0.30 -39.00 3.16
N LEU A 93 -1.30 -39.09 2.27
CA LEU A 93 -1.73 -37.94 1.45
C LEU A 93 -2.39 -36.84 2.30
N ARG A 94 -3.34 -37.22 3.17
CA ARG A 94 -3.99 -36.25 4.10
C ARG A 94 -2.97 -35.61 5.03
N PHE A 95 -1.96 -36.39 5.45
CA PHE A 95 -0.87 -35.86 6.27
C PHE A 95 -0.07 -34.79 5.52
N ARG A 96 0.28 -34.98 4.24
CA ARG A 96 0.96 -33.99 3.41
C ARG A 96 0.14 -32.69 3.31
N VAL A 97 -1.17 -32.79 3.09
CA VAL A 97 -2.05 -31.61 3.04
C VAL A 97 -2.05 -30.87 4.39
N VAL A 98 -2.22 -31.58 5.50
CA VAL A 98 -2.18 -30.97 6.85
C VAL A 98 -0.82 -30.34 7.14
N GLN A 99 0.25 -30.97 6.72
CA GLN A 99 1.61 -30.44 6.84
C GLN A 99 1.78 -29.15 6.03
N SER A 100 1.36 -29.13 4.77
CA SER A 100 1.41 -27.94 3.92
C SER A 100 0.58 -26.78 4.49
N LEU A 101 -0.64 -27.06 4.94
CA LEU A 101 -1.49 -26.06 5.63
C LEU A 101 -0.80 -25.51 6.88
N PHE A 102 -0.17 -26.36 7.68
CA PHE A 102 0.53 -25.91 8.88
C PHE A 102 1.70 -24.99 8.56
N TYR A 103 2.49 -25.30 7.53
CA TYR A 103 3.58 -24.42 7.06
C TYR A 103 3.02 -23.13 6.47
N SER A 104 1.93 -23.19 5.71
CA SER A 104 1.29 -21.99 5.14
C SER A 104 0.83 -21.03 6.25
N VAL A 105 0.18 -21.56 7.30
CA VAL A 105 -0.28 -20.76 8.44
C VAL A 105 0.89 -20.14 9.22
N THR A 106 1.97 -20.89 9.47
CA THR A 106 3.11 -20.35 10.21
C THR A 106 3.87 -19.31 9.37
N LEU A 107 4.00 -19.55 8.07
CA LEU A 107 4.61 -18.62 7.12
C LEU A 107 3.83 -17.30 7.08
N GLN A 108 2.53 -17.38 6.82
CA GLN A 108 1.67 -16.19 6.75
C GLN A 108 1.58 -15.47 8.08
N GLY A 109 1.43 -16.19 9.20
CA GLY A 109 1.41 -15.59 10.52
C GLY A 109 2.65 -14.76 10.85
N MET A 110 3.83 -15.15 10.32
CA MET A 110 5.06 -14.36 10.46
C MET A 110 5.15 -13.21 9.48
N MET A 111 4.65 -13.35 8.26
CA MET A 111 4.72 -12.31 7.23
C MET A 111 3.61 -11.26 7.35
N LEU A 112 2.46 -11.62 7.91
CA LEU A 112 1.24 -10.82 7.90
C LEU A 112 1.42 -9.38 8.39
N PRO A 113 2.10 -9.09 9.53
CA PRO A 113 2.27 -7.70 9.96
C PRO A 113 3.12 -6.85 9.00
N VAL A 114 4.11 -7.48 8.35
CA VAL A 114 4.96 -6.79 7.36
C VAL A 114 4.16 -6.52 6.09
N VAL A 115 3.40 -7.51 5.59
CA VAL A 115 2.50 -7.34 4.43
C VAL A 115 1.51 -6.21 4.68
N ALA A 116 0.82 -6.27 5.82
CA ALA A 116 -0.19 -5.27 6.17
C ALA A 116 0.41 -3.86 6.38
N LYS A 117 1.64 -3.75 6.92
CA LYS A 117 2.33 -2.46 7.05
C LYS A 117 2.79 -1.89 5.70
N THR A 118 3.20 -2.76 4.78
CA THR A 118 3.81 -2.33 3.52
C THR A 118 2.78 -2.06 2.43
N TYR A 119 1.74 -2.91 2.36
CA TYR A 119 0.73 -2.86 1.30
C TYR A 119 -0.61 -2.34 1.79
N TYR A 120 -0.76 -2.13 3.11
CA TYR A 120 -1.99 -1.70 3.77
C TYR A 120 -3.18 -2.62 3.52
N GLU A 121 -2.89 -3.88 3.15
CA GLU A 121 -3.90 -4.89 2.83
C GLU A 121 -3.44 -6.30 3.21
N ILE A 122 -4.40 -7.19 3.44
CA ILE A 122 -4.16 -8.61 3.71
C ILE A 122 -4.94 -9.43 2.69
N PRO A 123 -4.27 -10.19 1.80
CA PRO A 123 -4.93 -11.09 0.86
C PRO A 123 -5.39 -12.36 1.60
N VAL A 124 -6.71 -12.47 1.85
CA VAL A 124 -7.29 -13.53 2.68
C VAL A 124 -7.06 -14.93 2.11
N TYR A 125 -7.17 -15.07 0.79
CA TYR A 125 -7.02 -16.37 0.12
C TYR A 125 -5.59 -16.76 -0.23
N ALA A 126 -4.60 -15.91 0.02
CA ALA A 126 -3.19 -16.17 -0.29
C ALA A 126 -2.68 -17.49 0.33
N GLY A 127 -3.18 -17.84 1.56
CA GLY A 127 -2.82 -19.10 2.22
C GLY A 127 -3.29 -20.34 1.48
N LEU A 128 -4.45 -20.29 0.87
CA LEU A 128 -5.00 -21.39 0.08
C LEU A 128 -4.31 -21.46 -1.28
N LEU A 129 -4.09 -20.31 -1.93
CA LEU A 129 -3.35 -20.22 -3.19
C LEU A 129 -1.94 -20.80 -3.06
N ASN A 130 -1.25 -20.50 -1.98
CA ASN A 130 0.10 -21.00 -1.72
C ASN A 130 0.18 -22.53 -1.61
N LEU A 131 -0.90 -23.23 -1.29
CA LEU A 131 -0.94 -24.69 -1.30
C LEU A 131 -0.78 -25.28 -2.71
N ILE A 132 -1.20 -24.55 -3.72
CA ILE A 132 -1.13 -24.95 -5.13
C ILE A 132 0.12 -24.35 -5.79
N VAL A 133 0.31 -23.05 -5.63
CA VAL A 133 1.35 -22.28 -6.31
C VAL A 133 2.74 -22.70 -5.83
N VAL A 134 2.98 -22.79 -4.52
CA VAL A 134 4.32 -23.07 -3.99
C VAL A 134 4.87 -24.43 -4.43
N PRO A 135 4.14 -25.57 -4.35
CA PRO A 135 4.62 -26.84 -4.89
C PRO A 135 4.81 -26.80 -6.41
N GLY A 136 3.90 -26.15 -7.13
CA GLY A 136 3.95 -26.04 -8.58
C GLY A 136 5.13 -25.19 -9.07
N MET A 137 5.58 -24.21 -8.30
CA MET A 137 6.76 -23.39 -8.66
C MET A 137 8.04 -24.24 -8.81
N THR A 138 8.16 -25.35 -8.11
CA THR A 138 9.28 -26.29 -8.30
C THR A 138 9.29 -26.84 -9.73
N VAL A 139 8.10 -27.18 -10.26
CA VAL A 139 7.96 -27.69 -11.64
C VAL A 139 8.22 -26.55 -12.64
N VAL A 140 7.70 -25.35 -12.37
CA VAL A 140 7.94 -24.16 -13.21
C VAL A 140 9.43 -23.86 -13.31
N VAL A 141 10.16 -23.82 -12.20
CA VAL A 141 11.58 -23.53 -12.18
C VAL A 141 12.38 -24.64 -12.90
N ALA A 142 12.11 -25.91 -12.60
CA ALA A 142 12.78 -27.04 -13.26
C ALA A 142 12.50 -27.07 -14.77
N GLY A 143 11.24 -26.85 -15.17
CA GLY A 143 10.83 -26.77 -16.57
C GLY A 143 11.48 -25.59 -17.31
N SER A 144 11.60 -24.43 -16.65
CA SER A 144 12.27 -23.26 -17.21
C SER A 144 13.76 -23.53 -17.48
N TRP A 145 14.47 -24.16 -16.52
CA TRP A 145 15.84 -24.57 -16.73
C TRP A 145 15.98 -25.59 -17.87
N PHE A 146 15.07 -26.59 -17.92
CA PHE A 146 15.06 -27.56 -19.00
C PHE A 146 14.85 -26.91 -20.36
N GLY A 147 13.84 -26.01 -20.48
CA GLY A 147 13.57 -25.27 -21.70
C GLY A 147 14.74 -24.38 -22.12
N LEU A 148 15.44 -23.76 -21.17
CA LEU A 148 16.63 -22.96 -21.44
C LEU A 148 17.77 -23.84 -22.00
N LEU A 149 18.02 -24.99 -21.40
CA LEU A 149 19.06 -25.93 -21.88
C LEU A 149 18.74 -26.45 -23.28
N VAL A 150 17.48 -26.81 -23.56
CA VAL A 150 17.05 -27.25 -24.89
C VAL A 150 17.19 -26.12 -25.93
N SER A 151 16.98 -24.87 -25.54
CA SER A 151 17.12 -23.72 -26.44
C SER A 151 18.55 -23.46 -26.91
N ILE A 152 19.56 -23.99 -26.21
CA ILE A 152 20.96 -23.93 -26.66
C ILE A 152 21.13 -24.69 -27.99
N GLY A 153 20.39 -25.79 -28.20
CA GLY A 153 20.40 -26.52 -29.46
C GLY A 153 19.60 -25.79 -30.57
N THR A 154 18.33 -25.50 -30.31
CA THR A 154 17.48 -24.70 -31.20
C THR A 154 16.44 -23.94 -30.40
N ILE A 155 16.22 -22.68 -30.79
CA ILE A 155 15.20 -21.78 -30.12
C ILE A 155 13.80 -22.39 -30.27
N SER A 156 13.48 -23.00 -31.41
CA SER A 156 12.16 -23.58 -31.66
C SER A 156 11.82 -24.74 -30.74
N LEU A 157 12.80 -25.64 -30.48
CA LEU A 157 12.63 -26.72 -29.51
C LEU A 157 12.54 -26.20 -28.08
N GLY A 158 13.34 -25.18 -27.74
CA GLY A 158 13.24 -24.50 -26.46
C GLY A 158 11.87 -23.90 -26.21
N ARG A 159 11.29 -23.21 -27.18
CA ARG A 159 9.91 -22.68 -27.11
C ARG A 159 8.88 -23.80 -26.86
N PHE A 160 8.99 -24.90 -27.59
CA PHE A 160 8.10 -26.05 -27.41
C PHE A 160 8.23 -26.66 -26.00
N ALA A 161 9.45 -26.82 -25.51
CA ALA A 161 9.72 -27.32 -24.15
C ALA A 161 9.18 -26.39 -23.05
N MET A 162 9.04 -25.08 -23.32
CA MET A 162 8.50 -24.09 -22.38
C MET A 162 6.96 -23.99 -22.36
N LEU A 163 6.24 -24.58 -23.33
CA LEU A 163 4.78 -24.51 -23.40
C LEU A 163 4.09 -24.97 -22.09
N PRO A 164 4.45 -26.11 -21.48
CA PRO A 164 3.83 -26.55 -20.21
C PRO A 164 4.04 -25.56 -19.08
N VAL A 165 5.22 -24.93 -19.03
CA VAL A 165 5.52 -23.87 -18.04
C VAL A 165 4.64 -22.67 -18.27
N GLY A 166 4.45 -22.23 -19.51
CA GLY A 166 3.56 -21.15 -19.88
C GLY A 166 2.10 -21.44 -19.48
N TRP A 167 1.61 -22.65 -19.74
CA TRP A 167 0.25 -23.05 -19.33
C TRP A 167 0.09 -23.07 -17.80
N MET A 168 1.09 -23.52 -17.05
CA MET A 168 1.05 -23.47 -15.59
C MET A 168 0.99 -22.02 -15.06
N LEU A 169 1.78 -21.12 -15.63
CA LEU A 169 1.77 -19.72 -15.25
C LEU A 169 0.43 -19.06 -15.56
N GLN A 170 -0.13 -19.32 -16.76
CA GLN A 170 -1.49 -18.86 -17.12
C GLN A 170 -2.55 -19.42 -16.16
N GLY A 171 -2.43 -20.69 -15.78
CA GLY A 171 -3.29 -21.32 -14.78
C GLY A 171 -3.22 -20.64 -13.42
N TYR A 172 -2.02 -20.22 -12.99
CA TYR A 172 -1.86 -19.46 -11.74
C TYR A 172 -2.48 -18.06 -11.84
N THR A 173 -2.26 -17.35 -12.95
CA THR A 173 -2.91 -16.05 -13.20
C THR A 173 -4.42 -16.17 -13.13
N TRP A 174 -4.98 -17.15 -13.87
CA TRP A 174 -6.42 -17.41 -13.87
C TRP A 174 -6.95 -17.73 -12.45
N LEU A 175 -6.21 -18.53 -11.67
CA LEU A 175 -6.60 -18.88 -10.31
C LEU A 175 -6.58 -17.64 -9.39
N CYS A 176 -5.57 -16.77 -9.53
CA CYS A 176 -5.50 -15.50 -8.81
C CYS A 176 -6.66 -14.58 -9.17
N GLU A 177 -6.96 -14.42 -10.46
CA GLU A 177 -8.08 -13.61 -10.94
C GLU A 177 -9.42 -14.11 -10.39
N ARG A 178 -9.64 -15.43 -10.37
CA ARG A 178 -10.85 -16.02 -9.76
C ARG A 178 -10.96 -15.77 -8.27
N THR A 179 -9.85 -15.70 -7.55
CA THR A 179 -9.89 -15.35 -6.12
C THR A 179 -10.25 -13.90 -5.87
N LEU A 180 -10.00 -12.98 -6.83
CA LEU A 180 -10.44 -11.59 -6.74
C LEU A 180 -11.96 -11.43 -6.86
N GLU A 181 -12.67 -12.39 -7.44
CA GLU A 181 -14.13 -12.40 -7.54
C GLU A 181 -14.80 -12.90 -6.26
N LEU A 182 -14.05 -13.54 -5.36
CA LEU A 182 -14.58 -14.05 -4.10
C LEU A 182 -14.83 -12.91 -3.10
N PRO A 183 -15.87 -13.03 -2.26
CA PRO A 183 -16.11 -12.05 -1.22
C PRO A 183 -14.94 -12.04 -0.22
N TRP A 184 -14.61 -10.86 0.30
CA TRP A 184 -13.55 -10.67 1.31
C TRP A 184 -12.15 -11.12 0.82
N ASN A 185 -11.92 -11.05 -0.48
CA ASN A 185 -10.65 -11.47 -1.10
C ASN A 185 -9.44 -10.71 -0.51
N THR A 186 -9.62 -9.44 -0.22
CA THR A 186 -8.61 -8.57 0.36
C THR A 186 -9.22 -7.77 1.50
N LEU A 187 -8.52 -7.69 2.62
CA LEU A 187 -8.88 -6.87 3.76
C LEU A 187 -7.92 -5.67 3.79
N VAL A 188 -8.43 -4.48 3.48
CA VAL A 188 -7.66 -3.24 3.64
C VAL A 188 -7.55 -2.92 5.12
N THR A 189 -6.32 -2.78 5.61
CA THR A 189 -6.03 -2.60 7.03
C THR A 189 -5.83 -1.15 7.42
N GLY A 190 -5.59 -0.27 6.44
CA GLY A 190 -5.07 1.06 6.73
C GLY A 190 -3.66 1.00 7.30
N GLU A 191 -3.17 2.13 7.79
CA GLU A 191 -1.85 2.24 8.41
C GLU A 191 -1.79 1.49 9.75
N ILE A 192 -0.86 0.54 9.85
CA ILE A 192 -0.62 -0.23 11.07
C ILE A 192 0.47 0.43 11.91
N ARG A 193 0.15 0.75 13.17
CA ARG A 193 1.09 1.35 14.12
C ARG A 193 2.08 0.31 14.66
N GLY A 194 3.31 0.76 14.98
CA GLY A 194 4.38 -0.11 15.45
C GLY A 194 4.03 -0.97 16.69
N TRP A 195 3.21 -0.44 17.62
CA TRP A 195 2.77 -1.19 18.80
C TRP A 195 1.90 -2.42 18.45
N GLN A 196 1.09 -2.35 17.38
CA GLN A 196 0.26 -3.48 16.90
C GLN A 196 1.15 -4.62 16.37
N ILE A 197 2.21 -4.26 15.65
CA ILE A 197 3.23 -5.22 15.18
C ILE A 197 3.94 -5.85 16.39
N GLY A 198 4.31 -5.03 17.38
CA GLY A 198 4.91 -5.51 18.63
C GLY A 198 4.00 -6.47 19.40
N MET A 199 2.70 -6.18 19.50
CA MET A 199 1.72 -7.07 20.13
C MET A 199 1.57 -8.40 19.36
N TRP A 200 1.57 -8.37 18.03
CA TRP A 200 1.47 -9.57 17.20
C TRP A 200 2.66 -10.52 17.45
N TYR A 201 3.89 -10.04 17.28
CA TYR A 201 5.07 -10.87 17.50
C TYR A 201 5.27 -11.21 18.97
N GLY A 202 4.92 -10.32 19.89
CA GLY A 202 4.88 -10.60 21.33
C GLY A 202 3.91 -11.73 21.69
N GLY A 203 2.74 -11.76 21.07
CA GLY A 203 1.76 -12.86 21.21
C GLY A 203 2.32 -14.20 20.71
N ILE A 204 2.99 -14.21 19.55
CA ILE A 204 3.66 -15.41 19.03
C ILE A 204 4.77 -15.88 19.98
N ALA A 205 5.62 -14.97 20.44
CA ALA A 205 6.71 -15.27 21.37
C ALA A 205 6.17 -15.81 22.71
N CYS A 206 5.16 -15.17 23.27
CA CYS A 206 4.49 -15.63 24.48
C CYS A 206 3.91 -17.05 24.32
N THR A 207 3.24 -17.31 23.20
CA THR A 207 2.74 -18.64 22.87
C THR A 207 3.85 -19.69 22.82
N LEU A 208 4.97 -19.37 22.18
CA LEU A 208 6.12 -20.28 22.10
C LEU A 208 6.73 -20.57 23.48
N VAL A 209 6.83 -19.54 24.33
CA VAL A 209 7.33 -19.66 25.70
C VAL A 209 6.38 -20.54 26.55
N LEU A 210 5.08 -20.31 26.47
CA LEU A 210 4.07 -21.09 27.19
C LEU A 210 3.99 -22.55 26.70
N LEU A 211 4.26 -22.78 25.42
CA LEU A 211 4.33 -24.14 24.88
C LEU A 211 5.56 -24.92 25.36
N ARG A 212 6.63 -24.28 25.87
CA ARG A 212 7.79 -24.99 26.44
C ARG A 212 7.41 -25.77 27.70
N THR A 213 7.77 -27.06 27.73
CA THR A 213 7.43 -27.96 28.85
C THR A 213 7.96 -27.47 30.19
N LYS A 214 9.19 -26.96 30.21
CA LYS A 214 9.82 -26.37 31.42
C LYS A 214 9.02 -25.16 31.94
N THR A 215 8.68 -24.21 31.08
CA THR A 215 7.90 -23.01 31.45
C THR A 215 6.52 -23.36 31.93
N ARG A 216 5.85 -24.29 31.23
CA ARG A 216 4.53 -24.78 31.62
C ARG A 216 4.55 -25.47 32.99
N ASN A 217 5.57 -26.24 33.30
CA ASN A 217 5.72 -26.87 34.61
C ASN A 217 5.95 -25.82 35.70
N LYS A 218 6.87 -24.85 35.48
CA LYS A 218 7.09 -23.74 36.40
C LYS A 218 5.83 -22.92 36.66
N LEU A 219 5.06 -22.61 35.61
CA LEU A 219 3.78 -21.88 35.75
C LEU A 219 2.76 -22.68 36.58
N ARG A 220 2.68 -23.99 36.33
CA ARG A 220 1.80 -24.88 37.10
C ARG A 220 2.20 -24.94 38.59
N ASP A 221 3.50 -25.04 38.87
CA ASP A 221 4.03 -25.09 40.21
C ASP A 221 3.84 -23.75 40.93
N PHE A 222 4.03 -22.62 40.25
CA PHE A 222 3.74 -21.28 40.73
C PHE A 222 2.26 -21.11 41.12
N VAL A 223 1.33 -21.49 40.20
CA VAL A 223 -0.11 -21.42 40.47
C VAL A 223 -0.49 -22.30 41.63
N TYR A 224 0.04 -23.54 41.72
CA TYR A 224 -0.20 -24.43 42.84
C TYR A 224 0.26 -23.80 44.18
N LYS A 225 1.45 -23.20 44.19
CA LYS A 225 2.01 -22.55 45.39
C LYS A 225 1.16 -21.37 45.87
N HIS A 226 0.52 -20.61 44.99
CA HIS A 226 -0.25 -19.42 45.35
C HIS A 226 -1.75 -19.62 45.47
N THR A 227 -2.29 -20.65 44.87
CA THR A 227 -3.76 -20.91 44.84
C THR A 227 -4.17 -22.26 45.44
N GLY A 228 -3.19 -23.11 45.79
CA GLY A 228 -3.46 -24.49 46.26
C GLY A 228 -4.11 -25.41 45.17
N ARG A 229 -4.30 -24.90 43.96
CA ARG A 229 -5.02 -25.56 42.89
C ARG A 229 -4.08 -26.20 41.87
N PHE A 230 -4.18 -27.48 41.67
CA PHE A 230 -3.35 -28.21 40.70
C PHE A 230 -3.97 -28.14 39.29
N TRP A 231 -3.35 -27.36 38.39
CA TRP A 231 -3.86 -27.29 37.02
C TRP A 231 -3.52 -28.55 36.22
N ARG A 232 -4.56 -29.18 35.66
CA ARG A 232 -4.37 -30.32 34.75
C ARG A 232 -3.77 -29.83 33.44
N LYS A 233 -3.04 -30.69 32.71
CA LYS A 233 -2.46 -30.36 31.39
C LYS A 233 -3.49 -29.76 30.42
N ARG A 234 -4.74 -30.20 30.47
CA ARG A 234 -5.85 -29.64 29.64
C ARG A 234 -6.17 -28.18 29.99
N GLU A 235 -6.11 -27.79 31.23
CA GLU A 235 -6.39 -26.42 31.69
C GLU A 235 -5.32 -25.46 31.22
N VAL A 236 -4.04 -25.84 31.32
CA VAL A 236 -2.95 -25.02 30.79
C VAL A 236 -3.08 -24.80 29.29
N VAL A 237 -3.44 -25.85 28.53
CA VAL A 237 -3.70 -25.72 27.09
C VAL A 237 -4.90 -24.81 26.83
N ARG A 238 -5.99 -24.98 27.58
CA ARG A 238 -7.20 -24.14 27.47
C ARG A 238 -6.89 -22.67 27.74
N TYR A 239 -6.16 -22.36 28.83
CA TYR A 239 -5.77 -20.99 29.13
C TYR A 239 -4.81 -20.41 28.09
N THR A 240 -3.87 -21.20 27.54
CA THR A 240 -3.00 -20.76 26.43
C THR A 240 -3.82 -20.41 25.20
N VAL A 241 -4.78 -21.25 24.84
CA VAL A 241 -5.70 -20.97 23.71
C VAL A 241 -6.54 -19.73 23.98
N CYS A 242 -7.10 -19.60 25.19
CA CYS A 242 -7.85 -18.42 25.58
C CYS A 242 -6.99 -17.14 25.49
N THR A 243 -5.74 -17.19 25.95
CA THR A 243 -4.81 -16.04 25.87
C THR A 243 -4.54 -15.65 24.42
N ILE A 244 -4.35 -16.64 23.53
CA ILE A 244 -4.18 -16.38 22.09
C ILE A 244 -5.43 -15.74 21.50
N LEU A 245 -6.61 -16.28 21.80
CA LEU A 245 -7.88 -15.75 21.31
C LEU A 245 -8.14 -14.33 21.84
N ILE A 246 -7.88 -14.08 23.11
CA ILE A 246 -7.99 -12.74 23.71
C ILE A 246 -6.99 -11.77 23.05
N SER A 247 -5.75 -12.20 22.81
CA SER A 247 -4.74 -11.38 22.12
C SER A 247 -5.21 -11.04 20.69
N MET A 248 -5.77 -12.01 19.96
CA MET A 248 -6.34 -11.77 18.62
C MET A 248 -7.54 -10.82 18.65
N LEU A 249 -8.43 -10.98 19.64
CA LEU A 249 -9.58 -10.08 19.82
C LEU A 249 -9.14 -8.65 20.17
N LEU A 250 -8.17 -8.50 21.06
CA LEU A 250 -7.62 -7.19 21.41
C LEU A 250 -6.93 -6.52 20.22
N GLN A 251 -6.25 -7.31 19.38
CA GLN A 251 -5.66 -6.80 18.13
C GLN A 251 -6.74 -6.38 17.14
N GLY A 252 -7.78 -7.20 16.96
CA GLY A 252 -8.92 -6.85 16.11
C GLY A 252 -9.66 -5.59 16.60
N ALA A 253 -9.87 -5.47 17.91
CA ALA A 253 -10.47 -4.28 18.51
C ALA A 253 -9.56 -3.04 18.36
N GLY A 254 -8.25 -3.22 18.58
CA GLY A 254 -7.27 -2.16 18.35
C GLY A 254 -7.25 -1.69 16.90
N GLN A 255 -7.36 -2.61 15.95
CA GLN A 255 -7.47 -2.30 14.52
C GLN A 255 -8.77 -1.54 14.21
N ALA A 256 -9.90 -2.01 14.74
CA ALA A 256 -11.19 -1.35 14.58
C ALA A 256 -11.18 0.08 15.14
N LEU A 257 -10.53 0.29 16.31
CA LEU A 257 -10.33 1.62 16.88
C LEU A 257 -9.43 2.51 16.01
N CYS A 258 -8.35 1.96 15.44
CA CYS A 258 -7.49 2.71 14.52
C CYS A 258 -8.24 3.12 13.25
N VAL A 259 -9.01 2.21 12.66
CA VAL A 259 -9.88 2.51 11.50
C VAL A 259 -10.94 3.55 11.87
N TRP A 260 -11.49 3.48 13.07
CA TRP A 260 -12.46 4.47 13.56
C TRP A 260 -11.81 5.85 13.78
N GLN A 261 -10.60 5.92 14.34
CA GLN A 261 -9.84 7.17 14.50
C GLN A 261 -9.36 7.75 13.16
N GLN A 262 -9.23 6.95 12.12
CA GLN A 262 -8.93 7.41 10.77
C GLN A 262 -10.15 8.05 10.07
N ARG A 263 -11.33 8.07 10.69
CA ARG A 263 -12.55 8.71 10.17
C ARG A 263 -12.67 10.19 10.50
N THR A 264 -11.65 10.79 11.13
CA THR A 264 -11.60 12.23 11.32
C THR A 264 -11.36 12.93 9.99
N GLU A 265 -11.93 14.11 9.84
CA GLU A 265 -11.70 14.98 8.70
C GLU A 265 -10.21 15.20 8.47
N ALA A 266 -9.79 15.04 7.24
CA ALA A 266 -8.39 15.23 6.86
C ALA A 266 -8.24 15.50 5.37
N ILE A 267 -7.30 16.37 5.02
CA ILE A 267 -6.94 16.71 3.66
C ILE A 267 -5.46 16.39 3.47
N TYR A 268 -5.16 15.58 2.47
CA TYR A 268 -3.81 15.08 2.17
C TYR A 268 -3.38 15.60 0.81
N PHE A 269 -2.33 16.38 0.77
CA PHE A 269 -1.64 16.74 -0.45
C PHE A 269 -0.48 15.77 -0.64
N LEU A 270 -0.56 14.93 -1.65
CA LEU A 270 0.40 13.85 -1.88
C LEU A 270 1.66 14.37 -2.59
N ASP A 271 2.80 13.82 -2.24
CA ASP A 271 4.02 13.98 -3.05
C ASP A 271 3.95 13.01 -4.24
N VAL A 272 3.31 13.46 -5.29
CA VAL A 272 3.24 12.75 -6.58
C VAL A 272 4.42 13.09 -7.49
N GLY A 273 5.39 13.87 -7.00
CA GLY A 273 6.39 14.51 -7.83
C GLY A 273 5.80 15.71 -8.58
N GLN A 274 6.09 15.83 -9.89
CA GLN A 274 5.49 16.90 -10.69
C GLN A 274 4.08 16.53 -11.10
N GLY A 275 3.09 17.20 -10.49
CA GLY A 275 1.67 16.96 -10.66
C GLY A 275 0.87 17.20 -9.39
N ASP A 276 -0.41 16.89 -9.41
CA ASP A 276 -1.32 17.06 -8.29
C ASP A 276 -1.99 15.74 -7.89
N GLY A 277 -2.20 15.59 -6.59
CA GLY A 277 -2.97 14.48 -6.03
C GLY A 277 -3.42 14.82 -4.61
N ILE A 278 -4.72 15.05 -4.44
CA ILE A 278 -5.28 15.50 -3.17
C ILE A 278 -6.35 14.50 -2.74
N LEU A 279 -6.25 14.02 -1.49
CA LEU A 279 -7.26 13.16 -0.89
C LEU A 279 -7.96 13.93 0.22
N ILE A 280 -9.28 13.93 0.21
CA ILE A 280 -10.09 14.56 1.24
C ILE A 280 -10.95 13.49 1.89
N ARG A 281 -10.92 13.44 3.20
CA ARG A 281 -11.93 12.79 4.02
C ARG A 281 -12.76 13.85 4.69
N SER A 282 -14.01 13.94 4.28
CA SER A 282 -14.94 14.90 4.84
C SER A 282 -15.43 14.52 6.25
N PRO A 283 -16.03 15.45 7.02
CA PRO A 283 -16.54 15.20 8.37
C PRO A 283 -17.58 14.08 8.42
N ASP A 284 -18.42 13.93 7.38
CA ASP A 284 -19.43 12.87 7.26
C ASP A 284 -18.85 11.52 6.82
N GLY A 285 -17.53 11.47 6.50
CA GLY A 285 -16.80 10.26 6.14
C GLY A 285 -16.79 9.93 4.65
N ARG A 286 -17.23 10.83 3.76
CA ARG A 286 -17.03 10.67 2.32
C ARG A 286 -15.55 10.78 1.97
N ASN A 287 -15.15 10.01 0.98
CA ASN A 287 -13.80 10.04 0.43
C ASN A 287 -13.84 10.74 -0.93
N ILE A 288 -13.08 11.80 -1.06
CA ILE A 288 -13.02 12.62 -2.25
C ILE A 288 -11.56 12.68 -2.71
N VAL A 289 -11.37 12.67 -4.01
CA VAL A 289 -10.05 12.83 -4.63
C VAL A 289 -10.13 14.01 -5.61
N ILE A 290 -9.13 14.85 -5.60
CA ILE A 290 -8.94 15.90 -6.61
C ILE A 290 -7.65 15.58 -7.34
N ASP A 291 -7.74 15.37 -8.65
CA ASP A 291 -6.65 14.97 -9.53
C ASP A 291 -5.96 13.66 -9.09
N GLY A 292 -4.77 13.42 -9.51
CA GLY A 292 -3.99 12.24 -9.18
C GLY A 292 -3.12 11.82 -10.34
N GLY A 293 -2.20 12.67 -10.74
CA GLY A 293 -1.30 12.39 -11.83
C GLY A 293 0.13 12.79 -11.54
N SER A 294 1.04 12.42 -12.42
CA SER A 294 2.45 12.82 -12.37
C SER A 294 3.11 12.69 -13.72
N THR A 295 3.95 13.68 -14.08
CA THR A 295 4.86 13.60 -15.24
C THR A 295 6.27 13.14 -14.84
N SER A 296 6.61 13.10 -13.56
CA SER A 296 7.94 12.70 -13.07
C SER A 296 7.96 11.29 -12.50
N GLN A 297 6.82 10.76 -12.00
CA GLN A 297 6.70 9.42 -11.44
C GLN A 297 5.96 8.48 -12.40
N SER A 298 6.66 7.51 -12.96
CA SER A 298 5.99 6.48 -13.75
C SER A 298 5.09 5.62 -12.85
N LYS A 299 3.87 5.30 -13.32
CA LYS A 299 2.88 4.51 -12.57
C LYS A 299 2.51 5.13 -11.22
N CYS A 300 2.26 6.44 -11.23
CA CYS A 300 1.82 7.20 -10.06
C CYS A 300 0.57 6.59 -9.42
N GLY A 301 -0.38 6.12 -10.22
CA GLY A 301 -1.58 5.41 -9.74
C GLY A 301 -1.24 4.21 -8.86
N THR A 302 -0.34 3.34 -9.32
CA THR A 302 0.03 2.10 -8.62
C THR A 302 0.92 2.32 -7.40
N TYR A 303 1.91 3.23 -7.50
CA TYR A 303 2.96 3.32 -6.49
C TYR A 303 2.80 4.48 -5.52
N THR A 304 1.94 5.47 -5.83
CA THR A 304 1.68 6.62 -4.98
C THR A 304 0.22 6.71 -4.54
N LEU A 305 -0.73 6.80 -5.48
CA LEU A 305 -2.15 6.96 -5.14
C LEU A 305 -2.75 5.73 -4.45
N LEU A 306 -2.56 4.53 -5.02
CA LEU A 306 -3.14 3.32 -4.46
C LEU A 306 -2.65 3.03 -3.03
N PRO A 307 -1.34 3.09 -2.73
CA PRO A 307 -0.86 2.99 -1.35
C PRO A 307 -1.40 4.10 -0.43
N ALA A 308 -1.49 5.34 -0.90
CA ALA A 308 -2.04 6.44 -0.12
C ALA A 308 -3.51 6.20 0.24
N LEU A 309 -4.36 5.87 -0.74
CA LEU A 309 -5.77 5.52 -0.53
C LEU A 309 -5.92 4.36 0.47
N ARG A 310 -5.16 3.28 0.27
CA ARG A 310 -5.20 2.11 1.15
C ARG A 310 -4.69 2.41 2.56
N SER A 311 -3.65 3.23 2.71
CA SER A 311 -3.12 3.62 4.02
C SER A 311 -4.17 4.34 4.86
N GLN A 312 -5.02 5.12 4.19
CA GLN A 312 -6.13 5.83 4.82
C GLN A 312 -7.42 4.98 4.89
N GLY A 313 -7.41 3.74 4.39
CA GLY A 313 -8.59 2.88 4.34
C GLY A 313 -9.67 3.38 3.37
N MET A 314 -9.32 4.22 2.41
CA MET A 314 -10.21 4.74 1.38
C MET A 314 -10.33 3.71 0.25
N THR A 315 -11.30 2.81 0.35
CA THR A 315 -11.55 1.77 -0.67
C THR A 315 -12.69 2.12 -1.61
N GLU A 316 -13.52 3.07 -1.23
CA GLU A 316 -14.62 3.62 -2.02
C GLU A 316 -14.45 5.13 -2.08
N ILE A 317 -14.40 5.67 -3.29
CA ILE A 317 -14.25 7.09 -3.57
C ILE A 317 -15.61 7.58 -4.07
N ASP A 318 -16.20 8.52 -3.33
CA ASP A 318 -17.53 9.04 -3.64
C ASP A 318 -17.47 9.97 -4.85
N CYS A 319 -16.48 10.88 -4.88
CA CYS A 319 -16.25 11.79 -5.98
C CYS A 319 -14.75 11.88 -6.29
N TRP A 320 -14.43 11.79 -7.58
CA TRP A 320 -13.10 12.08 -8.10
C TRP A 320 -13.18 13.27 -9.02
N PHE A 321 -12.68 14.41 -8.57
CA PHE A 321 -12.64 15.62 -9.38
C PHE A 321 -11.42 15.62 -10.28
N VAL A 322 -11.61 16.01 -11.53
CA VAL A 322 -10.55 16.23 -12.51
C VAL A 322 -10.56 17.71 -12.84
N THR A 323 -9.49 18.42 -12.46
CA THR A 323 -9.40 19.86 -12.70
C THR A 323 -9.24 20.16 -14.18
N HIS A 324 -8.36 19.44 -14.86
CA HIS A 324 -8.12 19.48 -16.30
C HIS A 324 -7.44 18.20 -16.77
N THR A 325 -7.15 18.08 -18.07
CA THR A 325 -6.78 16.81 -18.70
C THR A 325 -5.30 16.62 -18.98
N ASP A 326 -4.40 17.34 -18.30
CA ASP A 326 -2.96 17.09 -18.40
C ASP A 326 -2.56 15.82 -17.65
N GLU A 327 -1.53 15.14 -18.14
CA GLU A 327 -1.06 13.85 -17.61
C GLU A 327 -0.64 13.93 -16.13
N ASP A 328 -0.15 15.06 -15.67
CA ASP A 328 0.19 15.27 -14.26
C ASP A 328 -1.02 15.47 -13.34
N HIS A 329 -2.23 15.44 -13.88
CA HIS A 329 -3.50 15.44 -13.13
C HIS A 329 -4.31 14.17 -13.31
N ILE A 330 -4.23 13.51 -14.49
CA ILE A 330 -5.12 12.37 -14.80
C ILE A 330 -4.42 11.01 -14.89
N SER A 331 -3.10 10.95 -15.02
CA SER A 331 -2.39 9.69 -15.32
C SER A 331 -2.64 8.60 -14.28
N GLY A 332 -2.72 8.94 -13.00
CA GLY A 332 -2.97 7.98 -11.93
C GLY A 332 -4.41 7.49 -11.90
N LEU A 333 -5.42 8.35 -12.11
CA LEU A 333 -6.81 7.93 -12.26
C LEU A 333 -6.95 6.94 -13.41
N LYS A 334 -6.45 7.30 -14.59
CA LYS A 334 -6.47 6.47 -15.80
C LYS A 334 -5.82 5.10 -15.54
N GLU A 335 -4.66 5.10 -14.88
CA GLU A 335 -3.95 3.88 -14.52
C GLU A 335 -4.76 2.99 -13.57
N LEU A 336 -5.36 3.54 -12.51
CA LEU A 336 -6.17 2.80 -11.55
C LEU A 336 -7.43 2.22 -12.20
N LEU A 337 -8.10 2.97 -13.08
CA LEU A 337 -9.29 2.50 -13.79
C LEU A 337 -8.96 1.38 -14.78
N LEU A 338 -7.84 1.45 -15.49
CA LEU A 338 -7.38 0.40 -16.40
C LEU A 338 -6.99 -0.89 -15.65
N GLN A 339 -6.49 -0.80 -14.43
CA GLN A 339 -6.24 -1.97 -13.59
C GLN A 339 -7.54 -2.59 -13.03
N GLY A 340 -8.61 -1.82 -12.96
CA GLY A 340 -9.95 -2.28 -12.60
C GLY A 340 -9.98 -3.04 -11.26
N LYS A 341 -10.50 -4.28 -11.29
CA LYS A 341 -10.66 -5.10 -10.07
C LYS A 341 -9.38 -5.38 -9.30
N LEU A 342 -8.19 -5.22 -9.90
CA LEU A 342 -6.92 -5.47 -9.23
C LEU A 342 -6.63 -4.43 -8.14
N THR A 343 -7.13 -3.19 -8.29
CA THR A 343 -6.90 -2.12 -7.31
C THR A 343 -7.76 -2.26 -6.07
N GLN A 344 -8.92 -2.89 -6.19
CA GLN A 344 -9.97 -2.95 -5.14
C GLN A 344 -10.49 -1.56 -4.72
N ILE A 345 -10.21 -0.54 -5.51
CA ILE A 345 -10.76 0.81 -5.33
C ILE A 345 -12.00 0.95 -6.20
N LYS A 346 -13.08 1.40 -5.58
CA LYS A 346 -14.34 1.67 -6.26
C LYS A 346 -14.53 3.18 -6.35
N VAL A 347 -14.58 3.71 -7.56
CA VAL A 347 -14.94 5.10 -7.81
C VAL A 347 -16.42 5.14 -8.20
N ARG A 348 -17.21 5.97 -7.52
CA ARG A 348 -18.65 6.12 -7.80
C ARG A 348 -18.90 7.13 -8.89
N THR A 349 -18.24 8.28 -8.78
CA THR A 349 -18.49 9.43 -9.66
C THR A 349 -17.16 10.09 -10.02
N VAL A 350 -17.00 10.46 -11.28
CA VAL A 350 -15.95 11.36 -11.73
C VAL A 350 -16.60 12.68 -12.12
N VAL A 351 -16.03 13.79 -11.65
CA VAL A 351 -16.57 15.13 -11.78
C VAL A 351 -15.63 15.96 -12.63
N PHE A 352 -16.17 16.61 -13.66
CA PHE A 352 -15.47 17.57 -14.51
C PHE A 352 -16.18 18.92 -14.46
N SER A 353 -15.47 19.98 -14.85
CA SER A 353 -16.14 21.24 -15.20
C SER A 353 -17.02 21.07 -16.45
N ALA A 354 -18.20 21.66 -16.45
CA ALA A 354 -19.05 21.75 -17.65
C ALA A 354 -18.38 22.53 -18.80
N TYR A 355 -17.34 23.30 -18.47
CA TYR A 355 -16.57 24.13 -19.41
C TYR A 355 -15.15 23.59 -19.64
N VAL A 356 -14.89 22.32 -19.26
CA VAL A 356 -13.61 21.67 -19.49
C VAL A 356 -13.18 21.76 -20.95
N PHE A 357 -11.91 21.97 -21.16
CA PHE A 357 -11.35 22.07 -22.51
C PHE A 357 -11.51 20.75 -23.28
N GLN A 358 -12.12 20.84 -24.48
CA GLN A 358 -12.43 19.68 -25.28
C GLN A 358 -11.22 19.25 -26.11
N ASP A 359 -10.56 18.17 -25.69
CA ASP A 359 -9.37 17.61 -26.35
C ASP A 359 -9.43 16.07 -26.46
N ALA A 360 -8.42 15.50 -27.11
CA ALA A 360 -8.32 14.05 -27.26
C ALA A 360 -8.10 13.33 -25.91
N ALA A 361 -7.44 13.97 -24.93
CA ALA A 361 -7.18 13.41 -23.61
C ALA A 361 -8.49 13.25 -22.82
N LEU A 362 -9.37 14.25 -22.88
CA LEU A 362 -10.72 14.17 -22.29
C LEU A 362 -11.51 13.02 -22.89
N ALA A 363 -11.56 12.94 -24.23
CA ALA A 363 -12.32 11.89 -24.93
C ALA A 363 -11.81 10.48 -24.56
N GLU A 364 -10.48 10.30 -24.46
CA GLU A 364 -9.90 9.03 -24.03
C GLU A 364 -10.25 8.71 -22.56
N LEU A 365 -10.13 9.68 -21.67
CA LEU A 365 -10.43 9.50 -20.24
C LEU A 365 -11.90 9.19 -20.03
N GLU A 366 -12.83 9.90 -20.72
CA GLU A 366 -14.25 9.60 -20.68
C GLU A 366 -14.55 8.17 -21.14
N ALA A 367 -13.91 7.70 -22.22
CA ALA A 367 -14.08 6.34 -22.70
C ALA A 367 -13.67 5.31 -21.63
N VAL A 368 -12.57 5.52 -20.94
CA VAL A 368 -12.10 4.66 -19.85
C VAL A 368 -13.08 4.68 -18.67
N ILE A 369 -13.56 5.85 -18.25
CA ILE A 369 -14.52 6.03 -17.14
C ILE A 369 -15.85 5.31 -17.48
N ARG A 370 -16.39 5.51 -18.68
CA ARG A 370 -17.62 4.85 -19.14
C ARG A 370 -17.46 3.33 -19.25
N ALA A 371 -16.31 2.85 -19.74
CA ALA A 371 -16.00 1.42 -19.77
C ALA A 371 -15.92 0.78 -18.38
N ALA A 372 -15.51 1.55 -17.38
CA ALA A 372 -15.52 1.13 -15.97
C ALA A 372 -16.92 1.19 -15.32
N GLY A 373 -17.94 1.72 -16.01
CA GLY A 373 -19.31 1.86 -15.50
C GLY A 373 -19.47 2.96 -14.45
N ILE A 374 -18.60 3.97 -14.48
CA ILE A 374 -18.58 5.07 -13.50
C ILE A 374 -19.43 6.23 -14.02
N THR A 375 -20.16 6.88 -13.12
CA THR A 375 -20.97 8.07 -13.45
C THR A 375 -20.08 9.27 -13.70
N ILE A 376 -20.36 10.05 -14.76
CA ILE A 376 -19.72 11.33 -15.01
C ILE A 376 -20.72 12.44 -14.65
N VAL A 377 -20.25 13.41 -13.89
CA VAL A 377 -21.00 14.62 -13.50
C VAL A 377 -20.25 15.84 -14.00
N TRP A 378 -20.98 16.81 -14.50
CA TRP A 378 -20.45 18.07 -15.02
C TRP A 378 -20.89 19.21 -14.10
N MET A 379 -19.93 19.84 -13.44
CA MET A 379 -20.18 20.99 -12.54
C MET A 379 -20.04 22.32 -13.27
N ARG A 380 -20.89 23.24 -12.90
CA ARG A 380 -20.85 24.65 -13.32
C ARG A 380 -20.47 25.52 -12.14
N GLU A 381 -20.06 26.74 -12.41
CA GLU A 381 -19.92 27.76 -11.38
C GLU A 381 -21.14 27.83 -10.48
N GLY A 382 -20.93 27.88 -9.16
CA GLY A 382 -21.95 27.91 -8.13
C GLY A 382 -22.56 26.55 -7.78
N ASP A 383 -22.28 25.47 -8.56
CA ASP A 383 -22.71 24.11 -8.19
C ASP A 383 -21.98 23.65 -6.93
N VAL A 384 -22.70 22.97 -6.04
CA VAL A 384 -22.21 22.53 -4.74
C VAL A 384 -22.38 21.02 -4.59
N ILE A 385 -21.33 20.34 -4.16
CA ILE A 385 -21.37 18.95 -3.69
C ILE A 385 -21.07 18.94 -2.19
N GLY A 386 -21.96 18.37 -1.40
CA GLY A 386 -21.79 18.30 0.06
C GLY A 386 -23.15 18.30 0.77
N ASP A 387 -23.12 18.70 2.03
CA ASP A 387 -24.27 18.83 2.90
C ASP A 387 -24.01 19.89 4.00
N ASP A 388 -24.75 19.85 5.10
CA ASP A 388 -24.59 20.79 6.22
C ASP A 388 -23.23 20.64 6.97
N THR A 389 -22.46 19.59 6.72
CA THR A 389 -21.18 19.34 7.40
C THR A 389 -19.97 19.82 6.62
N PHE A 390 -20.06 19.80 5.31
CA PHE A 390 -19.06 20.34 4.39
C PHE A 390 -19.67 20.67 3.04
N THR A 391 -19.04 21.56 2.31
CA THR A 391 -19.37 21.88 0.92
C THR A 391 -18.12 21.94 0.06
N LEU A 392 -18.24 21.48 -1.20
CA LEU A 392 -17.31 21.72 -2.28
C LEU A 392 -18.03 22.50 -3.35
N THR A 393 -17.68 23.77 -3.51
CA THR A 393 -18.30 24.72 -4.45
C THR A 393 -17.40 24.93 -5.65
N CYS A 394 -17.94 24.81 -6.86
CA CYS A 394 -17.25 25.15 -8.09
C CYS A 394 -17.21 26.69 -8.22
N LEU A 395 -16.01 27.25 -8.26
CA LEU A 395 -15.79 28.70 -8.44
C LEU A 395 -15.42 29.07 -9.87
N HIS A 396 -14.74 28.19 -10.59
CA HIS A 396 -14.24 28.44 -11.94
C HIS A 396 -14.22 27.12 -12.76
N PRO A 397 -14.40 27.14 -14.08
CA PRO A 397 -14.64 28.31 -14.95
C PRO A 397 -16.06 28.87 -14.80
N THR A 398 -16.18 30.21 -14.90
CA THR A 398 -17.49 30.89 -14.98
C THR A 398 -18.13 30.65 -16.35
N ALA A 399 -19.44 30.87 -16.43
CA ALA A 399 -20.16 30.70 -17.71
C ALA A 399 -19.69 31.67 -18.81
N GLU A 400 -19.15 32.82 -18.40
CA GLU A 400 -18.69 33.87 -19.29
C GLU A 400 -17.22 33.75 -19.65
N TYR A 401 -16.42 32.99 -18.84
CA TYR A 401 -15.00 32.80 -19.07
C TYR A 401 -14.73 31.99 -20.34
N ARG A 402 -13.79 32.45 -21.15
CA ARG A 402 -13.38 31.78 -22.39
C ARG A 402 -11.95 31.32 -22.25
N ALA A 403 -11.78 30.11 -21.77
CA ALA A 403 -10.48 29.50 -21.62
C ALA A 403 -9.72 29.42 -22.95
N LYS A 404 -8.47 29.89 -22.96
CA LYS A 404 -7.59 29.80 -24.12
C LYS A 404 -6.94 28.43 -24.29
N ASP A 405 -6.80 27.71 -23.22
CA ASP A 405 -6.23 26.36 -23.14
C ASP A 405 -6.82 25.57 -21.96
N LYS A 406 -6.38 24.35 -21.78
CA LYS A 406 -6.90 23.45 -20.73
C LYS A 406 -6.51 23.87 -19.32
N ASN A 407 -5.34 24.52 -19.14
CA ASN A 407 -4.94 25.04 -17.84
C ASN A 407 -5.84 26.19 -17.41
N ALA A 408 -6.10 27.13 -18.32
CA ALA A 408 -7.04 28.21 -18.09
C ALA A 408 -8.48 27.71 -17.81
N ALA A 409 -8.84 26.51 -18.29
CA ALA A 409 -10.14 25.87 -18.04
C ALA A 409 -10.15 25.00 -16.77
N SER A 410 -9.11 25.04 -15.93
CA SER A 410 -9.04 24.23 -14.71
C SER A 410 -10.24 24.46 -13.80
N LEU A 411 -10.78 23.38 -13.25
CA LEU A 411 -11.83 23.42 -12.24
C LEU A 411 -11.27 23.92 -10.91
N ALA A 412 -11.70 25.07 -10.45
CA ALA A 412 -11.39 25.57 -9.12
C ALA A 412 -12.50 25.23 -8.14
N LEU A 413 -12.12 24.71 -6.97
CA LEU A 413 -13.02 24.23 -5.94
C LEU A 413 -12.72 24.91 -4.60
N ALA A 414 -13.73 25.49 -3.98
CA ALA A 414 -13.67 25.91 -2.59
C ALA A 414 -14.27 24.82 -1.69
N TYR A 415 -13.47 24.29 -0.77
CA TYR A 415 -13.92 23.40 0.28
C TYR A 415 -14.15 24.20 1.55
N HIS A 416 -15.30 24.00 2.12
CA HIS A 416 -15.69 24.64 3.38
C HIS A 416 -16.27 23.59 4.34
N SER A 417 -15.78 23.59 5.57
CA SER A 417 -16.30 22.79 6.68
C SER A 417 -16.23 23.58 7.99
N ASN A 418 -16.66 22.98 9.09
CA ASN A 418 -16.50 23.60 10.42
C ASN A 418 -15.02 23.67 10.88
N THR A 419 -14.10 23.03 10.17
CA THR A 419 -12.71 22.91 10.60
C THR A 419 -11.75 23.54 9.60
N PHE A 420 -12.05 23.46 8.30
CA PHE A 420 -11.13 23.88 7.22
C PHE A 420 -11.85 24.67 6.14
N ASP A 421 -11.19 25.73 5.72
CA ASP A 421 -11.50 26.49 4.53
C ASP A 421 -10.34 26.38 3.54
N MET A 422 -10.55 25.70 2.40
CA MET A 422 -9.49 25.39 1.45
C MET A 422 -9.88 25.80 0.03
N LEU A 423 -8.92 26.32 -0.73
CA LEU A 423 -9.10 26.63 -2.15
C LEU A 423 -8.16 25.76 -3.00
N PHE A 424 -8.72 25.04 -3.95
CA PHE A 424 -8.00 24.21 -4.92
C PHE A 424 -8.15 24.84 -6.30
N THR A 425 -7.03 25.26 -6.89
CA THR A 425 -7.01 26.10 -8.11
C THR A 425 -6.64 25.33 -9.39
N GLY A 426 -6.30 24.01 -9.27
CA GLY A 426 -5.74 23.29 -10.41
C GLY A 426 -4.50 23.98 -10.98
N ASP A 427 -4.43 24.12 -12.31
CA ASP A 427 -3.32 24.75 -13.02
C ASP A 427 -3.73 26.05 -13.73
N MET A 428 -4.68 26.77 -13.15
CA MET A 428 -5.16 28.04 -13.67
C MET A 428 -4.01 29.01 -13.98
N ASP A 429 -4.17 29.80 -15.01
CA ASP A 429 -3.28 30.93 -15.27
C ASP A 429 -3.70 32.18 -14.49
N ALA A 430 -2.90 33.25 -14.58
CA ALA A 430 -3.16 34.47 -13.82
C ALA A 430 -4.49 35.14 -14.17
N ASP A 431 -4.90 35.07 -15.44
CA ASP A 431 -6.19 35.64 -15.89
C ASP A 431 -7.38 34.93 -15.24
N ALA A 432 -7.31 33.58 -15.18
CA ALA A 432 -8.33 32.74 -14.56
C ALA A 432 -8.35 32.91 -13.03
N VAL A 433 -7.20 33.06 -12.37
CA VAL A 433 -7.11 33.36 -10.93
C VAL A 433 -7.73 34.71 -10.61
N ALA A 434 -7.47 35.72 -11.44
CA ALA A 434 -8.03 37.06 -11.26
C ALA A 434 -9.56 37.10 -11.48
N ASP A 435 -10.10 36.24 -12.39
CA ASP A 435 -11.53 36.16 -12.69
C ASP A 435 -12.35 35.66 -11.48
N MET A 436 -11.76 34.88 -10.56
CA MET A 436 -12.46 34.33 -9.39
C MET A 436 -12.82 35.38 -8.32
N ASP A 437 -12.21 36.58 -8.33
CA ASP A 437 -12.43 37.65 -7.33
C ASP A 437 -12.46 37.15 -5.86
N ILE A 438 -11.34 36.54 -5.43
CA ILE A 438 -11.19 35.93 -4.12
C ILE A 438 -11.25 36.99 -3.02
N GLN A 439 -12.34 37.04 -2.26
CA GLN A 439 -12.59 37.98 -1.16
C GLN A 439 -12.63 37.29 0.21
N GLN A 440 -12.68 35.95 0.23
CA GLN A 440 -12.78 35.14 1.43
C GLN A 440 -11.40 34.69 1.89
N ASP A 441 -11.19 34.66 3.21
CA ASP A 441 -9.99 34.07 3.80
C ASP A 441 -10.07 32.55 3.83
N TYR A 442 -8.91 31.92 3.61
CA TYR A 442 -8.75 30.46 3.60
C TYR A 442 -7.64 30.01 4.57
N ASP A 443 -7.79 28.85 5.19
CA ASP A 443 -6.68 28.23 5.91
C ASP A 443 -5.54 27.88 4.95
N CYS A 444 -5.88 27.41 3.73
CA CYS A 444 -4.89 27.07 2.73
C CYS A 444 -5.39 27.29 1.30
N ILE A 445 -4.56 27.90 0.49
CA ILE A 445 -4.73 27.96 -0.97
C ILE A 445 -3.68 27.06 -1.62
N LYS A 446 -4.11 26.04 -2.39
CA LYS A 446 -3.22 25.31 -3.28
C LYS A 446 -2.86 26.24 -4.44
N LEU A 447 -1.57 26.57 -4.58
CA LEU A 447 -1.11 27.46 -5.63
C LEU A 447 -1.33 26.85 -7.01
N PRO A 448 -1.80 27.62 -7.98
CA PRO A 448 -2.04 27.15 -9.32
C PRO A 448 -0.73 26.79 -10.02
N HIS A 449 -0.81 25.83 -10.92
CA HIS A 449 0.23 25.41 -11.85
C HIS A 449 1.59 25.22 -11.17
N HIS A 450 1.56 24.52 -10.02
CA HIS A 450 2.73 24.11 -9.24
C HIS A 450 3.68 25.28 -8.82
N GLY A 451 3.14 26.48 -8.67
CA GLY A 451 3.91 27.68 -8.35
C GLY A 451 4.59 28.30 -9.56
N SER A 452 3.94 28.24 -10.72
CA SER A 452 4.36 28.95 -11.94
C SER A 452 4.18 30.46 -11.78
N LYS A 453 5.17 31.25 -12.19
CA LYS A 453 5.06 32.73 -12.21
C LYS A 453 3.98 33.25 -13.17
N TYR A 454 3.61 32.45 -14.18
CA TYR A 454 2.55 32.79 -15.12
C TYR A 454 1.12 32.58 -14.56
N SER A 455 1.03 32.04 -13.36
CA SER A 455 -0.22 31.78 -12.66
C SER A 455 -0.30 32.53 -11.32
N TYR A 456 0.75 33.29 -10.95
CA TYR A 456 0.79 34.08 -9.73
C TYR A 456 0.11 35.41 -9.93
N VAL A 457 -0.79 35.75 -9.01
CA VAL A 457 -1.48 37.06 -8.92
C VAL A 457 -1.19 37.65 -7.56
N GLU A 458 -0.58 38.83 -7.53
CA GLU A 458 -0.25 39.53 -6.30
C GLU A 458 -1.50 39.91 -5.51
N GLY A 459 -1.43 39.75 -4.18
CA GLY A 459 -2.52 40.08 -3.25
C GLY A 459 -3.54 38.96 -3.00
N VAL A 460 -3.64 37.98 -3.89
CA VAL A 460 -4.60 36.89 -3.76
C VAL A 460 -4.26 35.99 -2.56
N TYR A 461 -2.98 35.72 -2.36
CA TYR A 461 -2.54 34.74 -1.33
C TYR A 461 -2.43 35.38 0.06
N ALA A 462 -2.58 36.71 0.19
CA ALA A 462 -2.75 37.38 1.47
C ALA A 462 -4.02 36.91 2.22
N HIS A 463 -4.99 36.33 1.51
CA HIS A 463 -6.19 35.70 2.03
C HIS A 463 -5.97 34.24 2.48
N ALA A 464 -4.75 33.79 2.68
CA ALA A 464 -4.47 32.43 3.12
C ALA A 464 -3.37 32.35 4.19
N ASP A 465 -3.63 31.59 5.25
CA ASP A 465 -2.59 31.27 6.25
C ASP A 465 -1.45 30.49 5.61
N TYR A 466 -1.80 29.52 4.73
CA TYR A 466 -0.85 28.66 4.02
C TYR A 466 -1.04 28.72 2.50
N GLY A 467 0.07 28.91 1.80
CA GLY A 467 0.18 28.67 0.36
C GLY A 467 0.83 27.30 0.10
N LEU A 468 0.07 26.35 -0.44
CA LEU A 468 0.58 25.01 -0.72
C LEU A 468 1.02 24.88 -2.18
N ILE A 469 2.24 24.43 -2.39
CA ILE A 469 2.83 24.17 -3.70
C ILE A 469 3.07 22.66 -3.84
N SER A 470 2.35 22.04 -4.76
CA SER A 470 2.58 20.66 -5.17
C SER A 470 3.53 20.66 -6.37
N CYS A 471 4.77 20.20 -6.19
CA CYS A 471 5.76 20.17 -7.27
C CYS A 471 6.80 19.08 -7.01
N GLY A 472 7.49 18.65 -8.06
CA GLY A 472 8.54 17.64 -7.98
C GLY A 472 9.91 18.23 -7.61
N TYR A 473 10.67 17.48 -6.81
CA TYR A 473 12.05 17.84 -6.50
C TYR A 473 12.89 17.92 -7.79
N ASN A 474 13.59 19.04 -7.95
CA ASN A 474 14.45 19.31 -9.11
C ASN A 474 13.73 19.09 -10.46
N ASN A 475 12.48 19.57 -10.56
CA ASN A 475 11.67 19.41 -11.75
C ASN A 475 12.20 20.25 -12.93
N ARG A 476 11.94 19.78 -14.15
CA ARG A 476 12.43 20.41 -15.38
C ARG A 476 11.84 21.79 -15.69
N TYR A 477 10.74 22.16 -15.01
CA TYR A 477 10.04 23.44 -15.23
C TYR A 477 10.59 24.56 -14.36
N GLY A 478 11.41 24.23 -13.35
CA GLY A 478 11.93 25.18 -12.38
C GLY A 478 10.87 25.66 -11.38
N HIS A 479 9.79 24.90 -11.19
CA HIS A 479 8.74 25.21 -10.22
C HIS A 479 9.16 24.79 -8.80
N PRO A 480 8.76 25.57 -7.77
CA PRO A 480 8.15 26.89 -7.87
C PRO A 480 9.17 27.95 -8.31
N HIS A 481 8.71 28.93 -9.07
CA HIS A 481 9.57 30.04 -9.47
C HIS A 481 9.92 30.94 -8.29
N THR A 482 11.12 31.53 -8.30
CA THR A 482 11.60 32.37 -7.20
C THR A 482 10.71 33.58 -6.97
N GLU A 483 10.16 34.16 -8.03
CA GLU A 483 9.23 35.29 -7.98
C GLU A 483 7.98 34.98 -7.18
N VAL A 484 7.42 33.75 -7.31
CA VAL A 484 6.25 33.27 -6.55
C VAL A 484 6.59 33.15 -5.07
N LEU A 485 7.75 32.56 -4.74
CA LEU A 485 8.18 32.41 -3.34
C LEU A 485 8.42 33.77 -2.67
N GLN A 486 8.97 34.74 -3.40
CA GLN A 486 9.17 36.09 -2.89
C GLN A 486 7.85 36.82 -2.69
N GLY A 487 6.91 36.71 -3.63
CA GLY A 487 5.59 37.31 -3.53
C GLY A 487 4.82 36.78 -2.32
N LEU A 488 4.73 35.47 -2.13
CA LEU A 488 4.08 34.85 -0.97
C LEU A 488 4.70 35.29 0.36
N ALA A 489 6.05 35.39 0.41
CA ALA A 489 6.72 35.90 1.61
C ALA A 489 6.42 37.37 1.91
N GLN A 490 6.21 38.21 0.88
CA GLN A 490 5.78 39.59 1.05
C GLN A 490 4.34 39.72 1.51
N GLU A 491 3.46 38.83 1.06
CA GLU A 491 2.07 38.74 1.49
C GLU A 491 1.89 38.15 2.90
N GLY A 492 2.96 37.58 3.47
CA GLY A 492 2.93 36.98 4.81
C GLY A 492 2.39 35.54 4.86
N THR A 493 2.10 34.96 3.72
CA THR A 493 1.59 33.59 3.58
C THR A 493 2.66 32.57 3.92
N GLN A 494 2.37 31.59 4.75
CA GLN A 494 3.30 30.49 5.06
C GLN A 494 3.34 29.48 3.92
N ILE A 495 4.56 29.15 3.45
CA ILE A 495 4.75 28.31 2.28
C ILE A 495 4.93 26.85 2.70
N LEU A 496 4.10 25.95 2.17
CA LEU A 496 4.22 24.51 2.27
C LEU A 496 4.54 23.91 0.89
N ARG A 497 5.58 23.06 0.80
CA ARG A 497 6.05 22.51 -0.48
C ARG A 497 6.20 20.99 -0.38
N THR A 498 5.61 20.26 -1.35
CA THR A 498 5.69 18.79 -1.38
C THR A 498 7.09 18.29 -1.72
N ASP A 499 7.87 19.01 -2.53
CA ASP A 499 9.25 18.63 -2.89
C ASP A 499 10.27 18.76 -1.74
N GLU A 500 9.95 19.54 -0.70
CA GLU A 500 10.79 19.71 0.50
C GLU A 500 10.31 18.89 1.68
N MET A 501 8.98 18.77 1.85
CA MET A 501 8.35 18.18 3.05
C MET A 501 7.79 16.78 2.81
N GLY A 502 7.69 16.34 1.54
CA GLY A 502 6.88 15.20 1.17
C GLY A 502 5.38 15.53 1.25
N ALA A 503 4.55 14.53 1.51
CA ALA A 503 3.11 14.76 1.62
C ALA A 503 2.76 15.67 2.80
N VAL A 504 1.86 16.65 2.55
CA VAL A 504 1.35 17.60 3.56
C VAL A 504 -0.05 17.18 4.00
N ILE A 505 -0.32 17.23 5.31
CA ILE A 505 -1.59 16.75 5.87
C ILE A 505 -2.18 17.80 6.80
N PHE A 506 -3.40 18.22 6.48
CA PHE A 506 -4.29 18.96 7.38
C PHE A 506 -5.25 17.97 8.03
N ARG A 507 -5.35 17.98 9.35
CA ARG A 507 -6.21 17.04 10.09
C ARG A 507 -6.92 17.75 11.22
N SER A 508 -8.24 17.53 11.33
CA SER A 508 -9.02 17.96 12.50
C SER A 508 -8.51 17.26 13.76
N ARG A 509 -8.46 18.00 14.86
CA ARG A 509 -7.97 17.53 16.16
C ARG A 509 -8.98 16.62 16.87
#